data_95365c29f6535a2e92a093bda2430322
#
_entry.id   95365c29f6535a2e92a093bda2430322
#
_cell.length_a   1.000
_cell.length_b   1.000
_cell.length_c   1.000
_cell.angle_alpha   90.00
_cell.angle_beta   90.00
_cell.angle_gamma   90.00
#
_symmetry.space_group_name_H-M   'P 1'
#
loop_
_entity.id
_entity.type
_entity.pdbx_description
1 polymer ?
#
loop_
_entity_poly.entity_id
_entity_poly.type
_entity_poly.pdbx_seq_one_letter_code
_entity_poly.pdbx_strand_id
1 'polypeptide(L)'
;SNTEIVEFSTQENHQLCHSPKQAMKLAVTETPNKAEQKSMYWTSITGEYGGKASDGSDDSKAIQDAIDDGAETIFFPPGGRWTINRDIYLRNRIHRLIGTEGKIDGKGKFIIEDGAFVDITIERFSTFASGITNRSKRTVVLKNMYVKSYESDDFATGDIFLEDVSIGTIRTNFQRLWGRQVTMVGDTKGPKISNNGGSIWILGLTARDGNTVLHNFNKGFAELLGVNVIASDKAKNSPMFINDNSSMSIAGLKETLTRGNPYSKIVEESRQGSKVYALKNTDLPHNETGGVMMALYTGYAPKQGQNEPPKPSMDKEHILVQPG
;
A
#
# COMPACT_ATOMS: atom_id res chain seq x y z
N SER A 1 10.46 9.43 -39.99
CA SER A 1 10.84 8.95 -38.67
C SER A 1 9.58 8.88 -37.83
N ASN A 2 9.18 7.69 -37.42
CA ASN A 2 8.09 7.54 -36.48
C ASN A 2 8.55 8.05 -35.12
N THR A 3 7.96 9.14 -34.65
CA THR A 3 8.20 9.62 -33.26
C THR A 3 7.30 8.80 -32.36
N GLU A 4 7.88 7.92 -31.57
CA GLU A 4 7.15 7.19 -30.56
C GLU A 4 6.82 8.14 -29.39
N ILE A 5 5.53 8.30 -29.08
CA ILE A 5 5.10 9.09 -27.92
C ILE A 5 5.21 8.16 -26.71
N VAL A 6 6.21 8.37 -25.88
CA VAL A 6 6.47 7.56 -24.70
C VAL A 6 5.56 7.97 -23.52
N GLU A 7 5.21 9.24 -23.44
CA GLU A 7 4.35 9.80 -22.41
C GLU A 7 3.73 11.11 -22.91
N PHE A 8 2.45 11.33 -22.61
CA PHE A 8 1.73 12.54 -22.98
C PHE A 8 0.92 13.07 -21.81
N SER A 9 0.99 14.36 -21.56
CA SER A 9 0.17 15.06 -20.58
C SER A 9 -0.31 16.39 -21.14
N THR A 10 -1.59 16.71 -20.93
CA THR A 10 -2.16 18.02 -21.25
C THR A 10 -1.98 19.05 -20.12
N GLN A 11 -1.45 18.64 -19.00
CA GLN A 11 -1.18 19.49 -17.85
C GLN A 11 0.31 19.51 -17.53
N GLU A 12 0.72 20.52 -16.77
CA GLU A 12 2.12 20.66 -16.35
C GLU A 12 2.58 19.48 -15.48
N ASN A 13 3.80 19.01 -15.74
CA ASN A 13 4.47 18.02 -14.90
C ASN A 13 5.25 18.74 -13.81
N HIS A 14 5.04 18.36 -12.57
CA HIS A 14 5.62 19.00 -11.40
C HIS A 14 6.85 18.26 -10.88
N GLN A 15 7.85 19.04 -10.47
CA GLN A 15 9.07 18.55 -9.80
C GLN A 15 9.55 19.61 -8.82
N LEU A 16 10.08 19.20 -7.68
CA LEU A 16 10.63 20.11 -6.66
C LEU A 16 12.14 20.21 -6.73
N CYS A 17 12.78 19.17 -7.22
CA CYS A 17 14.21 19.10 -7.51
C CYS A 17 14.40 18.65 -8.97
N HIS A 18 15.61 18.81 -9.51
CA HIS A 18 15.89 18.40 -10.89
C HIS A 18 15.70 16.88 -11.04
N SER A 19 14.58 16.50 -11.59
CA SER A 19 14.21 15.12 -11.89
C SER A 19 13.81 15.01 -13.36
N PRO A 20 13.99 13.84 -13.99
CA PRO A 20 13.39 13.59 -15.30
C PRO A 20 11.88 13.81 -15.26
N LYS A 21 11.34 14.51 -16.27
CA LYS A 21 9.89 14.77 -16.39
C LYS A 21 9.10 13.55 -16.92
N GLN A 22 9.46 12.36 -16.52
CA GLN A 22 8.83 11.10 -16.93
C GLN A 22 8.53 10.25 -15.71
N ALA A 23 7.41 9.51 -15.74
CA ALA A 23 7.10 8.52 -14.72
C ALA A 23 8.25 7.51 -14.57
N MET A 24 8.36 6.93 -13.38
CA MET A 24 9.49 6.07 -13.02
C MET A 24 9.51 4.76 -13.82
N LYS A 25 8.34 4.26 -14.23
CA LYS A 25 8.17 2.99 -14.98
C LYS A 25 8.81 1.82 -14.27
N LEU A 26 8.47 1.65 -12.99
CA LEU A 26 8.89 0.49 -12.22
C LEU A 26 8.41 -0.79 -12.90
N ALA A 27 9.23 -1.83 -12.84
CA ALA A 27 8.86 -3.13 -13.39
C ALA A 27 7.60 -3.67 -12.70
N VAL A 28 6.59 -3.99 -13.50
CA VAL A 28 5.33 -4.55 -13.03
C VAL A 28 5.45 -6.07 -12.99
N THR A 29 5.09 -6.65 -11.85
CA THR A 29 5.00 -8.10 -11.68
C THR A 29 3.54 -8.47 -11.43
N GLU A 30 3.09 -9.52 -12.11
CA GLU A 30 1.74 -10.03 -11.89
C GLU A 30 1.66 -10.82 -10.58
N THR A 31 0.50 -10.72 -9.93
CA THR A 31 0.22 -11.50 -8.73
C THR A 31 0.34 -12.98 -9.02
N PRO A 32 1.07 -13.76 -8.20
CA PRO A 32 1.15 -15.20 -8.37
C PRO A 32 -0.26 -15.81 -8.40
N ASN A 33 -0.58 -16.48 -9.50
CA ASN A 33 -1.86 -17.17 -9.63
C ASN A 33 -1.66 -18.66 -9.35
N LYS A 34 -2.29 -19.14 -8.29
CA LYS A 34 -2.33 -20.57 -7.98
C LYS A 34 -3.68 -21.15 -8.37
N ALA A 35 -3.64 -22.34 -8.98
CA ALA A 35 -4.85 -23.09 -9.22
C ALA A 35 -5.58 -23.33 -7.88
N GLU A 36 -6.87 -23.10 -7.87
CA GLU A 36 -7.69 -23.35 -6.68
C GLU A 36 -7.72 -24.83 -6.37
N GLN A 37 -7.28 -25.18 -5.16
CA GLN A 37 -7.42 -26.56 -4.68
C GLN A 37 -8.90 -26.90 -4.53
N LYS A 38 -9.27 -28.18 -4.78
CA LYS A 38 -10.65 -28.64 -4.52
C LYS A 38 -10.98 -28.44 -3.04
N SER A 39 -12.18 -27.94 -2.76
CA SER A 39 -12.62 -27.61 -1.39
C SER A 39 -12.58 -28.80 -0.42
N MET A 40 -12.59 -30.02 -0.94
CA MET A 40 -12.43 -31.23 -0.12
C MET A 40 -11.08 -31.33 0.59
N TYR A 41 -10.07 -30.56 0.17
CA TYR A 41 -8.75 -30.50 0.80
C TYR A 41 -8.61 -29.29 1.74
N TRP A 42 -9.65 -28.51 1.92
CA TRP A 42 -9.63 -27.37 2.82
C TRP A 42 -9.92 -27.82 4.25
N THR A 43 -9.08 -27.41 5.18
CA THR A 43 -9.26 -27.68 6.59
C THR A 43 -10.21 -26.66 7.20
N SER A 44 -11.29 -27.13 7.84
CA SER A 44 -12.17 -26.27 8.64
C SER A 44 -11.67 -26.22 10.07
N ILE A 45 -11.66 -25.02 10.65
CA ILE A 45 -11.33 -24.86 12.08
C ILE A 45 -12.46 -25.26 13.01
N THR A 46 -13.66 -25.54 12.49
CA THR A 46 -14.79 -26.11 13.25
C THR A 46 -14.62 -27.63 13.39
N GLY A 47 -15.48 -28.25 14.13
CA GLY A 47 -15.45 -29.70 14.29
C GLY A 47 -14.25 -30.19 15.07
N GLU A 48 -13.26 -30.77 14.39
CA GLU A 48 -12.06 -31.38 15.00
C GLU A 48 -11.25 -30.42 15.85
N TYR A 49 -11.09 -29.18 15.40
CA TYR A 49 -10.32 -28.15 16.13
C TYR A 49 -11.15 -27.34 17.12
N GLY A 50 -12.45 -27.50 17.11
CA GLY A 50 -13.36 -26.91 18.11
C GLY A 50 -13.58 -25.41 17.99
N GLY A 51 -13.17 -24.79 16.89
CA GLY A 51 -13.46 -23.38 16.62
C GLY A 51 -14.95 -23.14 16.47
N LYS A 52 -15.44 -22.02 16.99
CA LYS A 52 -16.89 -21.71 17.04
C LYS A 52 -17.14 -20.26 16.59
N ALA A 53 -17.70 -20.13 15.42
CA ALA A 53 -18.04 -18.83 14.90
C ALA A 53 -19.08 -18.10 15.78
N SER A 54 -18.86 -16.81 16.01
CA SER A 54 -19.85 -15.87 16.58
C SER A 54 -20.32 -16.17 18.03
N ASP A 55 -19.59 -17.00 18.78
CA ASP A 55 -19.89 -17.27 20.19
C ASP A 55 -19.07 -16.41 21.17
N GLY A 56 -18.12 -15.60 20.66
CA GLY A 56 -17.26 -14.73 21.44
C GLY A 56 -16.09 -15.45 22.15
N SER A 57 -15.97 -16.77 21.98
CA SER A 57 -14.82 -17.52 22.48
C SER A 57 -13.54 -17.22 21.73
N ASP A 58 -12.38 -17.56 22.31
CA ASP A 58 -11.07 -17.38 21.68
C ASP A 58 -10.75 -18.57 20.76
N ASP A 59 -10.82 -18.34 19.46
CA ASP A 59 -10.53 -19.34 18.42
C ASP A 59 -9.03 -19.50 18.11
N SER A 60 -8.16 -18.74 18.80
CA SER A 60 -6.71 -18.73 18.52
C SER A 60 -6.12 -20.13 18.56
N LYS A 61 -6.52 -20.93 19.57
CA LYS A 61 -6.01 -22.29 19.70
C LYS A 61 -6.47 -23.20 18.54
N ALA A 62 -7.72 -23.13 18.16
CA ALA A 62 -8.27 -23.93 17.08
C ALA A 62 -7.56 -23.67 15.75
N ILE A 63 -7.30 -22.39 15.46
CA ILE A 63 -6.58 -21.99 14.23
C ILE A 63 -5.12 -22.48 14.30
N GLN A 64 -4.45 -22.29 15.44
CA GLN A 64 -3.05 -22.68 15.58
C GLN A 64 -2.86 -24.19 15.54
N ASP A 65 -3.74 -24.96 16.19
CA ASP A 65 -3.68 -26.42 16.15
C ASP A 65 -3.85 -26.95 14.71
N ALA A 66 -4.78 -26.42 13.94
CA ALA A 66 -4.94 -26.79 12.52
C ALA A 66 -3.67 -26.53 11.70
N ILE A 67 -2.99 -25.38 11.93
CA ILE A 67 -1.72 -25.05 11.28
C ILE A 67 -0.62 -26.04 11.70
N ASP A 68 -0.52 -26.34 12.98
CA ASP A 68 0.54 -27.18 13.54
C ASP A 68 0.35 -28.66 13.17
N ASP A 69 -0.90 -29.11 12.95
CA ASP A 69 -1.22 -30.43 12.39
C ASP A 69 -0.97 -30.54 10.88
N GLY A 70 -0.52 -29.44 10.24
CA GLY A 70 -0.06 -29.47 8.86
C GLY A 70 -1.10 -29.09 7.82
N ALA A 71 -2.16 -28.36 8.20
CA ALA A 71 -3.10 -27.82 7.23
C ALA A 71 -2.37 -26.95 6.18
N GLU A 72 -2.69 -27.17 4.90
CA GLU A 72 -2.16 -26.37 3.79
C GLU A 72 -3.09 -25.20 3.47
N THR A 73 -4.38 -25.41 3.55
CA THR A 73 -5.44 -24.41 3.34
C THR A 73 -6.42 -24.47 4.49
N ILE A 74 -6.64 -23.37 5.16
CA ILE A 74 -7.68 -23.21 6.17
C ILE A 74 -8.77 -22.31 5.63
N PHE A 75 -10.01 -22.74 5.72
CA PHE A 75 -11.16 -21.91 5.41
C PHE A 75 -12.01 -21.62 6.64
N PHE A 76 -12.56 -20.43 6.65
CA PHE A 76 -13.47 -19.94 7.66
C PHE A 76 -14.88 -19.97 7.09
N PRO A 77 -15.80 -20.77 7.64
CA PRO A 77 -17.16 -20.87 7.13
C PRO A 77 -17.87 -19.53 6.94
N PRO A 78 -18.75 -19.41 5.93
CA PRO A 78 -19.35 -18.15 5.53
C PRO A 78 -20.08 -17.41 6.64
N GLY A 79 -19.89 -16.08 6.69
CA GLY A 79 -20.61 -15.19 7.61
C GLY A 79 -20.21 -15.31 9.08
N GLY A 80 -19.26 -16.18 9.41
CA GLY A 80 -18.76 -16.36 10.76
C GLY A 80 -17.91 -15.18 11.25
N ARG A 81 -17.95 -14.92 12.56
CA ARG A 81 -17.03 -14.01 13.25
C ARG A 81 -16.15 -14.85 14.15
N TRP A 82 -14.85 -14.76 13.97
CA TRP A 82 -13.83 -15.53 14.67
C TRP A 82 -12.99 -14.61 15.54
N THR A 83 -12.86 -14.94 16.81
CA THR A 83 -12.13 -14.09 17.76
C THR A 83 -10.75 -14.67 18.01
N ILE A 84 -9.69 -13.88 17.77
CA ILE A 84 -8.33 -14.28 18.12
C ILE A 84 -7.77 -13.32 19.17
N ASN A 85 -7.39 -13.84 20.33
CA ASN A 85 -6.81 -13.07 21.43
C ASN A 85 -5.33 -13.33 21.64
N ARG A 86 -4.78 -14.32 20.96
CA ARG A 86 -3.34 -14.67 20.92
C ARG A 86 -2.85 -14.60 19.48
N ASP A 87 -1.56 -14.37 19.31
CA ASP A 87 -0.93 -14.36 17.99
C ASP A 87 -1.01 -15.75 17.35
N ILE A 88 -1.25 -15.76 16.04
CA ILE A 88 -1.32 -16.96 15.20
C ILE A 88 -0.07 -16.98 14.32
N TYR A 89 0.69 -18.06 14.38
CA TYR A 89 1.91 -18.23 13.61
C TYR A 89 1.63 -19.03 12.35
N LEU A 90 1.72 -18.36 11.19
CA LEU A 90 1.52 -18.95 9.87
C LEU A 90 2.82 -19.58 9.40
N ARG A 91 3.02 -20.84 9.78
CA ARG A 91 4.24 -21.65 9.59
C ARG A 91 3.93 -23.02 9.00
N ASN A 92 4.91 -23.91 8.98
CA ASN A 92 4.76 -25.29 8.52
C ASN A 92 4.27 -25.37 7.05
N ARG A 93 3.14 -25.99 6.82
CA ARG A 93 2.57 -26.21 5.49
C ARG A 93 1.47 -25.23 5.10
N ILE A 94 1.05 -24.34 6.01
CA ILE A 94 -0.01 -23.37 5.69
C ILE A 94 0.45 -22.41 4.58
N HIS A 95 -0.31 -22.32 3.51
CA HIS A 95 -0.06 -21.36 2.44
C HIS A 95 -1.31 -20.62 1.98
N ARG A 96 -2.49 -20.93 2.55
CA ARG A 96 -3.72 -20.23 2.19
C ARG A 96 -4.69 -20.13 3.35
N LEU A 97 -5.23 -18.92 3.57
CA LEU A 97 -6.38 -18.66 4.44
C LEU A 97 -7.53 -18.09 3.60
N ILE A 98 -8.72 -18.70 3.67
CA ILE A 98 -9.89 -18.29 2.91
C ILE A 98 -11.00 -17.87 3.86
N GLY A 99 -11.37 -16.60 3.83
CA GLY A 99 -12.35 -16.02 4.76
C GLY A 99 -13.80 -16.29 4.40
N THR A 100 -14.12 -16.57 3.15
CA THR A 100 -15.50 -16.72 2.64
C THR A 100 -16.48 -15.67 3.22
N GLU A 101 -16.10 -14.38 3.16
CA GLU A 101 -16.81 -13.24 3.75
C GLU A 101 -16.90 -13.26 5.30
N GLY A 102 -16.16 -14.14 5.96
CA GLY A 102 -16.04 -14.18 7.41
C GLY A 102 -15.28 -12.97 7.99
N LYS A 103 -15.34 -12.84 9.29
CA LYS A 103 -14.71 -11.75 10.06
C LYS A 103 -13.71 -12.30 11.06
N ILE A 104 -12.53 -11.70 11.11
CA ILE A 104 -11.56 -11.95 12.16
C ILE A 104 -11.52 -10.71 13.06
N ASP A 105 -11.75 -10.92 14.36
CA ASP A 105 -11.68 -9.89 15.41
C ASP A 105 -10.71 -10.33 16.51
N GLY A 106 -10.50 -9.46 17.50
CA GLY A 106 -9.67 -9.73 18.67
C GLY A 106 -8.40 -8.92 18.74
N LYS A 107 -7.48 -9.29 19.62
CA LYS A 107 -6.25 -8.56 19.91
C LYS A 107 -5.01 -9.21 19.32
N GLY A 108 -5.10 -10.49 18.95
CA GLY A 108 -4.01 -11.26 18.34
C GLY A 108 -3.65 -10.75 16.96
N LYS A 109 -2.44 -11.08 16.50
CA LYS A 109 -1.93 -10.80 15.15
C LYS A 109 -1.71 -12.11 14.40
N PHE A 110 -1.65 -12.04 13.09
CA PHE A 110 -1.13 -13.13 12.26
C PHE A 110 0.33 -12.85 11.95
N ILE A 111 1.20 -13.76 12.39
CA ILE A 111 2.65 -13.67 12.20
C ILE A 111 3.04 -14.65 11.10
N ILE A 112 3.51 -14.14 9.97
CA ILE A 112 3.96 -14.99 8.86
C ILE A 112 5.41 -15.37 9.11
N GLU A 113 5.66 -16.65 9.25
CA GLU A 113 6.99 -17.27 9.38
C GLU A 113 7.35 -18.06 8.11
N ASP A 114 8.61 -18.45 7.97
CA ASP A 114 9.02 -19.36 6.91
C ASP A 114 8.28 -20.70 7.04
N GLY A 115 8.03 -21.33 5.91
CA GLY A 115 7.27 -22.58 5.84
C GLY A 115 7.67 -23.40 4.61
N ALA A 116 6.93 -24.48 4.37
CA ALA A 116 7.18 -25.39 3.26
C ALA A 116 6.90 -24.76 1.88
N PHE A 117 6.07 -23.73 1.82
CA PHE A 117 5.72 -23.05 0.58
C PHE A 117 6.37 -21.66 0.53
N VAL A 118 6.79 -21.26 -0.67
CA VAL A 118 7.46 -19.96 -0.93
C VAL A 118 6.52 -18.75 -0.89
N ASP A 119 5.23 -18.98 -0.77
CA ASP A 119 4.20 -17.95 -0.73
C ASP A 119 3.10 -18.28 0.27
N ILE A 120 2.30 -17.25 0.58
CA ILE A 120 1.07 -17.38 1.37
C ILE A 120 0.01 -16.42 0.83
N THR A 121 -1.21 -16.90 0.67
CA THR A 121 -2.38 -16.12 0.26
C THR A 121 -3.38 -16.01 1.40
N ILE A 122 -3.83 -14.79 1.71
CA ILE A 122 -4.92 -14.51 2.66
C ILE A 122 -5.99 -13.75 1.88
N GLU A 123 -7.20 -14.29 1.85
CA GLU A 123 -8.22 -13.73 0.95
C GLU A 123 -9.67 -13.88 1.44
N ARG A 124 -10.55 -13.05 0.84
CA ARG A 124 -12.01 -13.13 1.00
C ARG A 124 -12.49 -12.97 2.44
N PHE A 125 -11.86 -12.07 3.20
CA PHE A 125 -12.35 -11.67 4.51
C PHE A 125 -13.07 -10.33 4.41
N SER A 126 -14.33 -10.26 4.84
CA SER A 126 -15.07 -9.01 4.89
C SER A 126 -14.47 -8.05 5.94
N THR A 127 -13.89 -8.59 7.00
CA THR A 127 -13.13 -7.84 8.01
C THR A 127 -12.03 -8.72 8.59
N PHE A 128 -10.80 -8.22 8.56
CA PHE A 128 -9.67 -8.82 9.22
C PHE A 128 -9.09 -7.76 10.17
N ALA A 129 -9.76 -7.63 11.34
CA ALA A 129 -9.45 -6.57 12.31
C ALA A 129 -8.10 -6.77 13.01
N SER A 130 -7.48 -7.93 12.82
CA SER A 130 -6.12 -8.23 13.25
C SER A 130 -5.10 -7.63 12.29
N GLY A 131 -3.91 -7.33 12.80
CA GLY A 131 -2.75 -6.99 11.96
C GLY A 131 -2.05 -8.23 11.44
N ILE A 132 -1.31 -8.06 10.35
CA ILE A 132 -0.41 -9.06 9.79
C ILE A 132 1.02 -8.56 9.97
N THR A 133 1.88 -9.38 10.58
CA THR A 133 3.32 -9.12 10.68
C THR A 133 4.06 -10.19 9.87
N ASN A 134 4.86 -9.76 8.89
CA ASN A 134 5.68 -10.68 8.11
C ASN A 134 7.12 -10.73 8.65
N ARG A 135 7.59 -11.95 8.95
CA ARG A 135 8.95 -12.27 9.41
C ARG A 135 9.63 -13.30 8.50
N SER A 136 9.14 -13.43 7.28
CA SER A 136 9.53 -14.53 6.41
C SER A 136 10.08 -14.07 5.07
N LYS A 137 10.67 -15.00 4.34
CA LYS A 137 11.07 -14.83 2.94
C LYS A 137 9.93 -15.11 1.95
N ARG A 138 8.75 -15.43 2.47
CA ARG A 138 7.60 -15.84 1.65
C ARG A 138 7.00 -14.63 0.93
N THR A 139 6.57 -14.86 -0.31
CA THR A 139 5.70 -13.94 -1.01
C THR A 139 4.34 -13.89 -0.34
N VAL A 140 3.85 -12.69 -0.01
CA VAL A 140 2.56 -12.49 0.64
C VAL A 140 1.56 -11.94 -0.37
N VAL A 141 0.42 -12.59 -0.49
CA VAL A 141 -0.69 -12.16 -1.36
C VAL A 141 -1.92 -11.90 -0.50
N LEU A 142 -2.42 -10.67 -0.52
CA LEU A 142 -3.69 -10.29 0.11
C LEU A 142 -4.70 -9.96 -0.99
N LYS A 143 -5.90 -10.57 -0.96
CA LYS A 143 -6.91 -10.42 -2.02
C LYS A 143 -8.32 -10.26 -1.46
N ASN A 144 -9.09 -9.33 -2.06
CA ASN A 144 -10.52 -9.19 -1.80
C ASN A 144 -10.85 -9.14 -0.30
N MET A 145 -10.22 -8.21 0.43
CA MET A 145 -10.38 -8.18 1.89
C MET A 145 -10.17 -6.80 2.50
N TYR A 146 -10.72 -6.64 3.71
CA TYR A 146 -10.28 -5.58 4.61
C TYR A 146 -9.29 -6.15 5.62
N VAL A 147 -8.16 -5.46 5.84
CA VAL A 147 -7.17 -5.79 6.87
C VAL A 147 -6.74 -4.56 7.65
N LYS A 148 -6.56 -4.70 8.96
CA LYS A 148 -6.19 -3.58 9.84
C LYS A 148 -4.80 -3.01 9.51
N SER A 149 -3.80 -3.86 9.37
CA SER A 149 -2.43 -3.46 9.08
C SER A 149 -1.61 -4.59 8.49
N TYR A 150 -0.62 -4.21 7.69
CA TYR A 150 0.49 -5.07 7.28
C TYR A 150 1.80 -4.41 7.70
N GLU A 151 2.64 -5.18 8.36
CA GLU A 151 3.97 -4.74 8.80
C GLU A 151 5.01 -5.82 8.46
N SER A 152 6.15 -5.44 7.91
CA SER A 152 7.29 -6.33 7.78
C SER A 152 8.37 -5.96 8.77
N ASP A 153 9.02 -6.97 9.35
CA ASP A 153 10.24 -6.76 10.12
C ASP A 153 11.49 -6.84 9.22
N ASP A 154 12.66 -6.73 9.83
CA ASP A 154 13.94 -6.69 9.10
C ASP A 154 14.31 -8.03 8.44
N PHE A 155 13.64 -9.13 8.78
CA PHE A 155 13.86 -10.45 8.20
C PHE A 155 12.97 -10.74 6.99
N ALA A 156 11.93 -9.92 6.79
CA ALA A 156 11.00 -10.08 5.70
C ALA A 156 11.63 -9.66 4.36
N THR A 157 11.81 -10.60 3.45
CA THR A 157 12.41 -10.34 2.13
C THR A 157 11.51 -10.71 0.95
N GLY A 158 10.39 -11.39 1.20
CA GLY A 158 9.44 -11.79 0.16
C GLY A 158 8.67 -10.62 -0.42
N ASP A 159 8.17 -10.79 -1.63
CA ASP A 159 7.35 -9.81 -2.34
C ASP A 159 5.93 -9.71 -1.74
N ILE A 160 5.28 -8.57 -1.97
CA ILE A 160 3.93 -8.31 -1.47
C ILE A 160 3.01 -7.97 -2.65
N PHE A 161 1.89 -8.64 -2.71
CA PHE A 161 0.84 -8.37 -3.70
C PHE A 161 -0.48 -8.05 -2.98
N LEU A 162 -1.09 -6.94 -3.39
CA LEU A 162 -2.38 -6.49 -2.87
C LEU A 162 -3.36 -6.35 -4.04
N GLU A 163 -4.48 -7.07 -4.02
CA GLU A 163 -5.52 -7.00 -5.04
C GLU A 163 -6.89 -6.77 -4.41
N ASP A 164 -7.50 -5.64 -4.71
CA ASP A 164 -8.79 -5.25 -4.15
C ASP A 164 -8.80 -5.33 -2.61
N VAL A 165 -7.86 -4.59 -2.01
CA VAL A 165 -7.64 -4.60 -0.56
C VAL A 165 -7.94 -3.26 0.05
N SER A 166 -8.78 -3.27 1.09
CA SER A 166 -8.92 -2.14 2.01
C SER A 166 -8.02 -2.35 3.22
N ILE A 167 -7.13 -1.41 3.52
CA ILE A 167 -6.12 -1.59 4.56
C ILE A 167 -5.89 -0.31 5.36
N GLY A 168 -5.70 -0.44 6.68
CA GLY A 168 -5.45 0.70 7.56
C GLY A 168 -4.04 1.24 7.43
N THR A 169 -3.03 0.41 7.56
CA THR A 169 -1.61 0.80 7.43
C THR A 169 -0.76 -0.25 6.74
N ILE A 170 0.23 0.23 6.00
CA ILE A 170 1.28 -0.59 5.37
C ILE A 170 2.64 -0.08 5.84
N ARG A 171 3.47 -0.98 6.35
CA ARG A 171 4.86 -0.71 6.75
C ARG A 171 5.77 -1.73 6.08
N THR A 172 6.60 -1.30 5.12
CA THR A 172 7.52 -2.18 4.42
C THR A 172 8.97 -1.82 4.72
N ASN A 173 9.81 -2.84 4.90
CA ASN A 173 11.26 -2.73 5.04
C ASN A 173 11.93 -3.46 3.87
N PHE A 174 12.53 -2.71 2.94
CA PHE A 174 13.29 -3.21 1.78
C PHE A 174 12.56 -4.22 0.89
N GLN A 175 11.24 -4.32 0.99
CA GLN A 175 10.41 -5.22 0.19
C GLN A 175 9.92 -4.56 -1.11
N ARG A 176 9.52 -5.40 -2.06
CA ARG A 176 8.78 -4.97 -3.25
C ARG A 176 7.30 -5.21 -3.03
N LEU A 177 6.49 -4.21 -3.36
CA LEU A 177 5.03 -4.26 -3.26
C LEU A 177 4.40 -3.88 -4.60
N TRP A 178 3.50 -4.72 -5.07
CA TRP A 178 2.59 -4.40 -6.17
C TRP A 178 1.15 -4.37 -5.66
N GLY A 179 0.49 -3.24 -5.87
CA GLY A 179 -0.90 -3.03 -5.45
C GLY A 179 -1.80 -2.73 -6.65
N ARG A 180 -2.96 -3.35 -6.68
CA ARG A 180 -4.04 -3.04 -7.62
C ARG A 180 -5.33 -2.84 -6.85
N GLN A 181 -5.99 -1.68 -7.04
CA GLN A 181 -7.22 -1.32 -6.32
C GLN A 181 -7.02 -1.35 -4.79
N VAL A 182 -6.08 -0.55 -4.30
CA VAL A 182 -5.77 -0.45 -2.86
C VAL A 182 -6.51 0.73 -2.24
N THR A 183 -7.28 0.48 -1.19
CA THR A 183 -7.96 1.53 -0.42
C THR A 183 -7.36 1.65 0.97
N MET A 184 -6.72 2.79 1.25
CA MET A 184 -6.23 3.12 2.59
C MET A 184 -7.36 3.71 3.41
N VAL A 185 -7.70 3.10 4.54
CA VAL A 185 -8.84 3.49 5.37
C VAL A 185 -8.42 3.73 6.83
N GLY A 186 -9.27 4.45 7.55
CA GLY A 186 -9.10 4.68 8.99
C GLY A 186 -8.10 5.77 9.35
N ASP A 187 -8.26 6.23 10.57
CA ASP A 187 -7.44 7.28 11.16
C ASP A 187 -6.16 6.68 11.76
N THR A 188 -5.02 7.11 11.27
CA THR A 188 -3.71 6.63 11.71
C THR A 188 -2.94 7.76 12.41
N LYS A 189 -2.10 7.40 13.39
CA LYS A 189 -1.23 8.39 14.07
C LYS A 189 -0.02 8.82 13.22
N GLY A 190 0.17 8.26 12.03
CA GLY A 190 1.31 8.54 11.15
C GLY A 190 0.95 8.23 9.70
N PRO A 191 1.94 8.13 8.81
CA PRO A 191 1.70 7.81 7.41
C PRO A 191 0.88 6.52 7.25
N LYS A 192 -0.05 6.49 6.29
CA LYS A 192 -0.81 5.28 5.96
C LYS A 192 0.09 4.21 5.34
N ILE A 193 0.99 4.63 4.45
CA ILE A 193 2.01 3.78 3.84
C ILE A 193 3.38 4.33 4.24
N SER A 194 4.24 3.48 4.79
CA SER A 194 5.66 3.78 5.05
C SER A 194 6.51 2.81 4.26
N ASN A 195 7.29 3.34 3.32
CA ASN A 195 8.21 2.59 2.49
C ASN A 195 9.65 2.85 2.93
N ASN A 196 10.20 1.96 3.71
CA ASN A 196 11.59 2.02 4.15
C ASN A 196 12.49 1.26 3.16
N GLY A 197 13.12 1.98 2.23
CA GLY A 197 14.11 1.42 1.30
C GLY A 197 13.58 0.40 0.28
N GLY A 198 12.29 0.13 0.27
CA GLY A 198 11.64 -0.82 -0.62
C GLY A 198 11.23 -0.20 -1.96
N SER A 199 10.50 -0.99 -2.75
CA SER A 199 9.92 -0.55 -4.03
C SER A 199 8.40 -0.77 -4.01
N ILE A 200 7.63 0.30 -4.18
CA ILE A 200 6.16 0.26 -4.19
C ILE A 200 5.64 0.70 -5.55
N TRP A 201 4.84 -0.14 -6.17
CA TRP A 201 4.07 0.17 -7.35
C TRP A 201 2.58 -0.04 -7.07
N ILE A 202 1.74 0.99 -7.24
CA ILE A 202 0.30 0.88 -7.01
C ILE A 202 -0.47 1.48 -8.17
N LEU A 203 -1.37 0.70 -8.75
CA LEU A 203 -2.38 1.12 -9.71
C LEU A 203 -3.75 1.18 -9.05
N GLY A 204 -4.34 2.38 -9.01
CA GLY A 204 -5.63 2.62 -8.35
C GLY A 204 -5.50 2.69 -6.82
N LEU A 205 -4.94 3.78 -6.32
CA LEU A 205 -4.86 4.06 -4.88
C LEU A 205 -5.99 5.01 -4.46
N THR A 206 -6.82 4.59 -3.53
CA THR A 206 -7.74 5.49 -2.81
C THR A 206 -7.29 5.65 -1.36
N ALA A 207 -7.16 6.88 -0.87
CA ALA A 207 -6.84 7.14 0.54
C ALA A 207 -7.90 8.02 1.19
N ARG A 208 -8.30 7.68 2.42
CA ARG A 208 -9.33 8.37 3.20
C ARG A 208 -8.80 8.80 4.56
N ASP A 209 -9.52 9.70 5.21
CA ASP A 209 -9.35 10.05 6.64
C ASP A 209 -8.04 10.75 7.00
N GLY A 210 -7.54 11.64 6.13
CA GLY A 210 -6.42 12.52 6.42
C GLY A 210 -5.08 11.83 6.68
N ASN A 211 -4.12 12.56 7.24
CA ASN A 211 -2.71 12.19 7.44
C ASN A 211 -1.92 11.94 6.14
N THR A 212 -0.62 11.79 6.25
CA THR A 212 0.24 11.46 5.12
C THR A 212 -0.17 10.13 4.49
N VAL A 213 -0.40 10.14 3.18
CA VAL A 213 -0.77 8.93 2.43
C VAL A 213 0.42 8.01 2.28
N LEU A 214 1.56 8.55 1.83
CA LEU A 214 2.80 7.77 1.67
C LEU A 214 4.00 8.58 2.18
N HIS A 215 4.81 7.94 3.01
CA HIS A 215 6.17 8.36 3.34
C HIS A 215 7.17 7.37 2.71
N ASN A 216 7.91 7.84 1.72
CA ASN A 216 8.94 7.11 1.01
C ASN A 216 10.31 7.59 1.47
N PHE A 217 11.10 6.74 2.09
CA PHE A 217 12.37 7.13 2.70
C PHE A 217 13.46 6.06 2.56
N ASN A 218 14.67 6.38 2.98
CA ASN A 218 15.82 5.49 2.93
C ASN A 218 16.10 4.93 1.53
N LYS A 219 16.13 5.81 0.51
CA LYS A 219 16.36 5.46 -0.91
C LYS A 219 15.28 4.55 -1.50
N GLY A 220 14.09 4.54 -0.94
CA GLY A 220 12.95 3.79 -1.46
C GLY A 220 12.48 4.29 -2.83
N PHE A 221 11.75 3.45 -3.54
CA PHE A 221 11.11 3.76 -4.82
C PHE A 221 9.60 3.67 -4.67
N ALA A 222 8.86 4.63 -5.21
CA ALA A 222 7.41 4.60 -5.19
C ALA A 222 6.82 5.14 -6.50
N GLU A 223 6.01 4.36 -7.17
CA GLU A 223 5.25 4.75 -8.35
C GLU A 223 3.77 4.53 -8.10
N LEU A 224 3.01 5.62 -8.12
CA LEU A 224 1.56 5.62 -7.89
C LEU A 224 0.85 6.07 -9.17
N LEU A 225 -0.07 5.26 -9.64
CA LEU A 225 -0.82 5.47 -10.88
C LEU A 225 -2.33 5.51 -10.57
N GLY A 226 -2.99 6.62 -10.89
CA GLY A 226 -4.40 6.81 -10.59
C GLY A 226 -4.67 6.89 -9.08
N VAL A 227 -4.46 8.07 -8.51
CA VAL A 227 -4.58 8.29 -7.06
C VAL A 227 -5.77 9.18 -6.76
N ASN A 228 -6.66 8.73 -5.87
CA ASN A 228 -7.76 9.52 -5.34
C ASN A 228 -7.61 9.67 -3.82
N VAL A 229 -7.47 10.90 -3.34
CA VAL A 229 -7.36 11.20 -1.92
C VAL A 229 -8.62 11.93 -1.47
N ILE A 230 -9.35 11.32 -0.53
CA ILE A 230 -10.54 11.92 0.07
C ILE A 230 -10.11 12.59 1.37
N ALA A 231 -9.95 13.92 1.31
CA ALA A 231 -9.45 14.72 2.42
C ALA A 231 -10.47 14.83 3.55
N SER A 232 -9.97 14.86 4.78
CA SER A 232 -10.72 15.11 6.02
C SER A 232 -10.10 16.28 6.79
N ASP A 233 -10.73 16.67 7.91
CA ASP A 233 -10.26 17.78 8.77
C ASP A 233 -8.81 17.63 9.25
N LYS A 234 -8.26 16.41 9.25
CA LYS A 234 -6.90 16.12 9.66
C LYS A 234 -5.84 16.34 8.56
N ALA A 235 -6.28 16.49 7.31
CA ALA A 235 -5.38 16.73 6.17
C ALA A 235 -4.55 18.01 6.30
N LYS A 236 -5.07 19.00 7.00
CA LYS A 236 -4.51 20.36 7.07
C LYS A 236 -3.06 20.42 7.59
N ASN A 237 -2.68 19.53 8.49
CA ASN A 237 -1.43 19.63 9.25
C ASN A 237 -0.31 18.71 8.76
N SER A 238 -0.57 17.85 7.80
CA SER A 238 0.39 16.89 7.28
C SER A 238 0.58 17.04 5.77
N PRO A 239 1.77 16.83 5.21
CA PRO A 239 1.93 16.67 3.77
C PRO A 239 1.15 15.44 3.30
N MET A 240 0.55 15.50 2.10
CA MET A 240 -0.12 14.35 1.52
C MET A 240 0.88 13.23 1.19
N PHE A 241 2.01 13.59 0.58
CA PHE A 241 3.11 12.68 0.27
C PHE A 241 4.43 13.23 0.80
N ILE A 242 5.29 12.34 1.31
CA ILE A 242 6.65 12.67 1.74
C ILE A 242 7.63 11.80 0.96
N ASN A 243 8.60 12.44 0.31
CA ASN A 243 9.67 11.79 -0.44
C ASN A 243 11.04 12.19 0.15
N ASP A 244 11.51 11.40 1.10
CA ASP A 244 12.73 11.71 1.85
C ASP A 244 13.93 10.92 1.31
N ASN A 245 14.87 11.63 0.67
CA ASN A 245 16.06 11.03 0.04
C ASN A 245 15.77 9.78 -0.81
N SER A 246 14.63 9.79 -1.51
CA SER A 246 14.05 8.65 -2.19
C SER A 246 13.52 9.04 -3.57
N SER A 247 13.04 8.10 -4.33
CA SER A 247 12.49 8.34 -5.67
C SER A 247 10.98 8.07 -5.69
N MET A 248 10.21 9.04 -6.18
CA MET A 248 8.75 8.94 -6.25
C MET A 248 8.24 9.51 -7.57
N SER A 249 7.28 8.83 -8.19
CA SER A 249 6.43 9.40 -9.22
C SER A 249 4.96 9.16 -8.90
N ILE A 250 4.12 10.17 -9.17
CA ILE A 250 2.67 10.11 -8.95
C ILE A 250 2.00 10.60 -10.21
N ALA A 251 1.27 9.73 -10.88
CA ALA A 251 0.52 10.05 -12.08
C ALA A 251 -0.99 10.00 -11.84
N GLY A 252 -1.70 11.05 -12.23
CA GLY A 252 -3.15 11.12 -12.13
C GLY A 252 -3.65 11.25 -10.69
N LEU A 253 -3.23 12.27 -9.96
CA LEU A 253 -3.74 12.59 -8.63
C LEU A 253 -5.02 13.43 -8.72
N LYS A 254 -6.06 13.03 -7.99
CA LYS A 254 -7.22 13.84 -7.63
C LYS A 254 -7.39 13.87 -6.12
N GLU A 255 -7.50 15.07 -5.55
CA GLU A 255 -8.01 15.27 -4.19
C GLU A 255 -9.50 15.57 -4.24
N THR A 256 -10.29 14.90 -3.44
CA THR A 256 -11.74 15.11 -3.32
C THR A 256 -12.07 15.62 -1.93
N LEU A 257 -12.69 16.78 -1.84
CA LEU A 257 -13.17 17.34 -0.57
C LEU A 257 -14.62 16.92 -0.35
N THR A 258 -14.86 16.07 0.63
CA THR A 258 -16.22 15.72 1.08
C THR A 258 -16.60 16.45 2.34
N ARG A 259 -15.63 16.64 3.23
CA ARG A 259 -15.69 17.43 4.46
C ARG A 259 -14.27 17.85 4.84
N GLY A 260 -14.10 18.99 5.48
CA GLY A 260 -12.81 19.44 5.99
C GLY A 260 -12.02 20.31 5.03
N ASN A 261 -10.72 20.40 5.28
CA ASN A 261 -9.79 21.26 4.55
C ASN A 261 -8.91 20.45 3.61
N PRO A 262 -8.50 21.03 2.47
CA PRO A 262 -7.53 20.42 1.58
C PRO A 262 -6.16 20.28 2.29
N TYR A 263 -5.34 19.39 1.78
CA TYR A 263 -3.94 19.37 2.15
C TYR A 263 -3.26 20.68 1.74
N SER A 264 -2.57 21.32 2.68
CA SER A 264 -1.80 22.53 2.36
C SER A 264 -0.53 22.23 1.57
N LYS A 265 0.04 21.05 1.78
CA LYS A 265 1.22 20.54 1.09
C LYS A 265 0.86 19.21 0.41
N ILE A 266 0.99 19.17 -0.89
CA ILE A 266 0.70 17.96 -1.67
C ILE A 266 1.90 17.02 -1.66
N VAL A 267 3.09 17.53 -1.94
CA VAL A 267 4.32 16.76 -1.81
C VAL A 267 5.32 17.55 -0.98
N GLU A 268 5.98 16.87 -0.05
CA GLU A 268 7.16 17.36 0.64
C GLU A 268 8.34 16.47 0.25
N GLU A 269 9.40 17.10 -0.24
CA GLU A 269 10.59 16.42 -0.73
C GLU A 269 11.81 16.91 0.01
N SER A 270 12.60 16.02 0.61
CA SER A 270 13.87 16.31 1.22
C SER A 270 15.03 15.66 0.46
N ARG A 271 16.15 16.38 0.39
CA ARG A 271 17.37 15.93 -0.27
C ARG A 271 18.57 16.27 0.61
N GLN A 272 19.48 15.31 0.80
CA GLN A 272 20.78 15.46 1.47
C GLN A 272 20.76 16.39 2.71
N GLY A 273 20.16 15.88 3.79
CA GLY A 273 20.47 16.38 5.14
C GLY A 273 19.81 17.65 5.58
N SER A 274 18.75 18.16 5.00
CA SER A 274 17.85 19.10 5.68
C SER A 274 17.06 20.10 4.83
N LYS A 275 17.35 20.25 3.55
CA LYS A 275 16.56 21.15 2.72
C LYS A 275 15.26 20.48 2.32
N VAL A 276 14.14 21.04 2.77
CA VAL A 276 12.80 20.56 2.47
C VAL A 276 12.15 21.47 1.44
N TYR A 277 11.67 20.89 0.36
CA TYR A 277 10.91 21.55 -0.68
C TYR A 277 9.46 21.11 -0.57
N ALA A 278 8.51 21.96 -0.93
CA ALA A 278 7.10 21.61 -0.88
C ALA A 278 6.36 22.08 -2.13
N LEU A 279 5.61 21.18 -2.74
CA LEU A 279 4.55 21.48 -3.71
C LEU A 279 3.27 21.73 -2.92
N LYS A 280 2.76 22.96 -2.99
CA LYS A 280 1.59 23.38 -2.23
C LYS A 280 0.32 23.19 -3.05
N ASN A 281 -0.83 23.14 -2.38
CA ASN A 281 -2.12 23.12 -3.06
C ASN A 281 -2.35 24.36 -3.93
N THR A 282 -1.81 25.52 -3.55
CA THR A 282 -1.89 26.78 -4.32
C THR A 282 -1.14 26.74 -5.65
N ASP A 283 -0.25 25.79 -5.83
CA ASP A 283 0.57 25.61 -7.03
C ASP A 283 -0.09 24.71 -8.07
N LEU A 284 -1.28 24.17 -7.78
CA LEU A 284 -1.97 23.16 -8.57
C LEU A 284 -3.39 23.61 -8.97
N PRO A 285 -3.90 23.14 -10.12
CA PRO A 285 -5.30 23.36 -10.49
C PRO A 285 -6.26 22.66 -9.51
N HIS A 286 -7.42 23.27 -9.28
CA HIS A 286 -8.46 22.75 -8.41
C HIS A 286 -9.61 22.16 -9.23
N ASN A 287 -10.25 21.14 -8.69
CA ASN A 287 -11.46 20.54 -9.24
C ASN A 287 -12.73 21.17 -8.63
N GLU A 288 -13.88 20.66 -9.04
CA GLU A 288 -15.20 21.13 -8.62
C GLU A 288 -15.47 21.00 -7.12
N THR A 289 -14.75 20.15 -6.40
CA THR A 289 -14.88 20.01 -4.95
C THR A 289 -13.96 20.95 -4.17
N GLY A 290 -13.07 21.68 -4.86
CA GLY A 290 -12.04 22.52 -4.27
C GLY A 290 -10.74 21.78 -3.92
N GLY A 291 -10.67 20.49 -4.15
CA GLY A 291 -9.43 19.71 -4.04
C GLY A 291 -8.55 19.88 -5.27
N VAL A 292 -7.29 19.52 -5.18
CA VAL A 292 -6.30 19.67 -6.25
C VAL A 292 -6.35 18.52 -7.27
N MET A 293 -5.83 18.80 -8.46
CA MET A 293 -5.53 17.82 -9.49
C MET A 293 -4.07 17.97 -9.92
N MET A 294 -3.41 16.84 -10.19
CA MET A 294 -2.04 16.83 -10.68
C MET A 294 -1.85 15.68 -11.67
N ALA A 295 -1.39 16.02 -12.89
CA ALA A 295 -1.16 15.00 -13.93
C ALA A 295 0.03 14.13 -13.58
N LEU A 296 1.18 14.74 -13.26
CA LEU A 296 2.39 14.02 -12.93
C LEU A 296 3.25 14.83 -11.95
N TYR A 297 3.73 14.14 -10.91
CA TYR A 297 4.85 14.58 -10.07
C TYR A 297 6.00 13.58 -10.22
N THR A 298 7.22 14.12 -10.28
CA THR A 298 8.45 13.33 -10.25
C THR A 298 9.46 13.92 -9.28
N GLY A 299 9.99 13.09 -8.39
CA GLY A 299 11.04 13.46 -7.45
C GLY A 299 12.01 12.30 -7.30
N TYR A 300 13.16 12.34 -7.99
CA TYR A 300 14.12 11.24 -7.99
C TYR A 300 15.35 11.58 -7.17
N ALA A 301 15.78 10.65 -6.34
CA ALA A 301 17.04 10.78 -5.63
C ALA A 301 18.20 10.87 -6.63
N PRO A 302 19.19 11.74 -6.38
CA PRO A 302 20.37 11.82 -7.23
C PRO A 302 21.06 10.46 -7.32
N LYS A 303 21.56 10.11 -8.51
CA LYS A 303 22.46 8.96 -8.67
C LYS A 303 23.73 9.21 -7.86
N GLN A 304 24.24 8.17 -7.19
CA GLN A 304 25.48 8.27 -6.42
C GLN A 304 26.60 8.89 -7.29
N GLY A 305 27.16 10.04 -6.86
CA GLY A 305 28.21 10.76 -7.58
C GLY A 305 27.79 12.06 -8.28
N GLN A 306 26.53 12.45 -8.26
CA GLN A 306 26.07 13.77 -8.70
C GLN A 306 25.92 14.70 -7.49
N ASN A 307 26.72 15.77 -7.45
CA ASN A 307 26.62 16.86 -6.48
C ASN A 307 25.26 17.57 -6.60
N GLU A 308 24.84 18.24 -5.51
CA GLU A 308 23.53 18.90 -5.31
C GLU A 308 22.83 19.40 -6.58
N PRO A 309 21.51 19.17 -6.70
CA PRO A 309 20.75 19.76 -7.80
C PRO A 309 20.80 21.30 -7.68
N PRO A 310 20.92 22.03 -8.79
CA PRO A 310 20.78 23.47 -8.80
C PRO A 310 19.37 23.85 -8.28
N LYS A 311 19.25 25.06 -7.75
CA LYS A 311 18.00 25.64 -7.24
C LYS A 311 16.84 25.41 -8.21
N PRO A 312 15.59 25.19 -7.72
CA PRO A 312 14.43 25.12 -8.59
C PRO A 312 14.38 26.39 -9.44
N SER A 313 14.46 26.22 -10.74
CA SER A 313 14.22 27.33 -11.66
C SER A 313 12.71 27.55 -11.70
N MET A 314 12.27 28.71 -11.25
CA MET A 314 10.93 29.23 -11.55
C MET A 314 10.89 29.78 -12.99
N ASP A 315 11.46 29.08 -13.94
CA ASP A 315 11.39 29.51 -15.32
C ASP A 315 10.09 29.00 -15.92
N LYS A 316 9.16 29.95 -16.02
CA LYS A 316 7.95 29.86 -16.85
C LYS A 316 8.35 29.89 -18.32
N GLU A 317 8.80 28.79 -18.88
CA GLU A 317 8.76 28.64 -20.33
C GLU A 317 7.50 27.86 -20.71
N HIS A 318 6.46 28.63 -21.02
CA HIS A 318 5.28 28.17 -21.69
C HIS A 318 5.61 27.78 -23.12
N ILE A 319 5.67 26.50 -23.42
CA ILE A 319 5.52 26.04 -24.80
C ILE A 319 4.01 25.79 -25.00
N LEU A 320 3.31 26.85 -25.41
CA LEU A 320 1.96 26.75 -25.96
C LEU A 320 2.10 26.16 -27.37
N VAL A 321 1.78 24.88 -27.53
CA VAL A 321 1.45 24.32 -28.84
C VAL A 321 -0.01 24.65 -29.12
N GLN A 322 -0.27 25.63 -29.96
CA GLN A 322 -1.61 25.88 -30.48
C GLN A 322 -2.03 24.75 -31.41
N PRO A 323 -3.29 24.29 -31.34
CA PRO A 323 -3.82 23.36 -32.32
C PRO A 323 -4.04 24.09 -33.63
N GLY A 324 -3.46 23.53 -34.74
CA GLY A 324 -3.79 23.88 -36.11
C GLY A 324 -5.02 23.12 -36.62
#